data_60d31e4756b6f649d504744f07ded478
#
_entry.id   60d31e4756b6f649d504744f07ded478
#
_cell.length_a   1.000
_cell.length_b   1.000
_cell.length_c   1.000
_cell.angle_alpha   90.00
_cell.angle_beta   90.00
_cell.angle_gamma   90.00
#
_symmetry.space_group_name_H-M   'P 1'
#
loop_
_entity.id
_entity.type
_entity.pdbx_description
1 polymer ?
#
loop_
_entity_poly.entity_id
_entity_poly.type
_entity_poly.pdbx_seq_one_letter_code
_entity_poly.pdbx_strand_id
1 'polypeptide(L)'
;MAYQSEAELELQFIDQLYKQGYDTISIPDYDALVENFKVQFEAFNASKLDKPLTDKEWERILNLMLGKSVFQSAKILRDKFVLEREDGSKVYLSFFDSDHTKNIFQVTHQTTVVGKYVNRYDVTILVNGLPLIQVELKRRGIDIREAVNQVMRYKKHSYNGLYHFIQIFIISNGVDTKYFANSDREMLHSLAFFWTDFDNVRLTNLKDFSIAFLARDHIIKMLTRYMILNDTDKLLMVMRPYQVYAVEALVRQATLTNRNAYVWHTTGAGKTLTSFK
;
A
#
# COMPACT_ATOMS: atom_id res chain seq x y z
N MET A 1 11.78 -14.49 28.52
CA MET A 1 10.66 -14.11 27.63
C MET A 1 10.44 -15.27 26.66
N ALA A 2 9.20 -15.70 26.45
CA ALA A 2 8.90 -16.79 25.53
C ALA A 2 9.39 -16.42 24.11
N TYR A 3 9.95 -17.39 23.43
CA TYR A 3 10.36 -17.27 22.04
C TYR A 3 9.11 -17.18 21.15
N GLN A 4 8.92 -16.05 20.46
CA GLN A 4 7.85 -15.89 19.49
C GLN A 4 8.36 -16.28 18.10
N SER A 5 7.72 -17.25 17.48
CA SER A 5 8.02 -17.66 16.10
C SER A 5 7.52 -16.62 15.08
N GLU A 6 8.05 -16.65 13.86
CA GLU A 6 7.60 -15.80 12.76
C GLU A 6 6.12 -16.09 12.40
N ALA A 7 5.74 -17.37 12.38
CA ALA A 7 4.36 -17.77 12.12
C ALA A 7 3.37 -17.28 13.20
N GLU A 8 3.78 -17.29 14.47
CA GLU A 8 2.95 -16.77 15.56
C GLU A 8 2.80 -15.25 15.46
N LEU A 9 3.87 -14.52 15.13
CA LEU A 9 3.82 -13.09 14.88
C LEU A 9 2.88 -12.75 13.71
N GLU A 10 2.94 -13.52 12.64
CA GLU A 10 2.08 -13.38 11.46
C GLU A 10 0.61 -13.56 11.80
N LEU A 11 0.25 -14.64 12.51
CA LEU A 11 -1.14 -14.91 12.92
C LEU A 11 -1.68 -13.82 13.86
N GLN A 12 -0.88 -13.33 14.80
CA GLN A 12 -1.27 -12.23 15.67
C GLN A 12 -1.49 -10.93 14.89
N PHE A 13 -0.68 -10.69 13.89
CA PHE A 13 -0.82 -9.52 13.03
C PHE A 13 -2.08 -9.59 12.16
N ILE A 14 -2.41 -10.75 11.59
CA ILE A 14 -3.64 -10.97 10.82
C ILE A 14 -4.88 -10.79 11.71
N ASP A 15 -4.89 -11.37 12.91
CA ASP A 15 -5.96 -11.18 13.88
C ASP A 15 -6.15 -9.69 14.26
N GLN A 16 -5.05 -8.95 14.39
CA GLN A 16 -5.08 -7.52 14.61
C GLN A 16 -5.73 -6.76 13.44
N LEU A 17 -5.41 -7.10 12.18
CA LEU A 17 -6.02 -6.49 11.00
C LEU A 17 -7.51 -6.86 10.87
N TYR A 18 -7.87 -8.11 11.16
CA TYR A 18 -9.28 -8.52 11.21
C TYR A 18 -10.09 -7.67 12.19
N LYS A 19 -9.55 -7.42 13.39
CA LYS A 19 -10.18 -6.53 14.39
C LYS A 19 -10.29 -5.07 13.93
N GLN A 20 -9.48 -4.65 12.97
CA GLN A 20 -9.56 -3.34 12.33
C GLN A 20 -10.49 -3.32 11.11
N GLY A 21 -11.17 -4.43 10.81
CA GLY A 21 -12.15 -4.56 9.73
C GLY A 21 -11.56 -4.89 8.37
N TYR A 22 -10.44 -5.61 8.34
CA TYR A 22 -9.95 -6.26 7.13
C TYR A 22 -10.53 -7.66 7.01
N ASP A 23 -11.01 -8.02 5.84
CA ASP A 23 -11.46 -9.39 5.55
C ASP A 23 -10.26 -10.31 5.35
N THR A 24 -10.16 -11.36 6.15
CA THR A 24 -9.12 -12.37 5.98
C THR A 24 -9.53 -13.35 4.90
N ILE A 25 -8.70 -13.46 3.86
CA ILE A 25 -8.97 -14.33 2.70
C ILE A 25 -7.76 -15.22 2.40
N SER A 26 -8.01 -16.32 1.72
CA SER A 26 -6.97 -17.24 1.24
C SER A 26 -6.71 -16.98 -0.25
N ILE A 27 -5.50 -16.56 -0.58
CA ILE A 27 -5.01 -16.42 -1.96
C ILE A 27 -3.74 -17.27 -2.07
N PRO A 28 -3.86 -18.53 -2.50
CA PRO A 28 -2.73 -19.46 -2.50
C PRO A 28 -1.65 -19.09 -3.54
N ASP A 29 -2.04 -18.49 -4.66
CA ASP A 29 -1.17 -18.23 -5.82
C ASP A 29 -1.57 -16.96 -6.58
N TYR A 30 -0.86 -16.70 -7.68
CA TYR A 30 -1.08 -15.52 -8.51
C TYR A 30 -2.39 -15.56 -9.29
N ASP A 31 -2.84 -16.72 -9.75
CA ASP A 31 -4.09 -16.85 -10.52
C ASP A 31 -5.29 -16.55 -9.63
N ALA A 32 -5.29 -17.07 -8.40
CA ALA A 32 -6.29 -16.73 -7.39
C ALA A 32 -6.27 -15.22 -7.02
N LEU A 33 -5.10 -14.56 -7.05
CA LEU A 33 -5.01 -13.11 -6.86
C LEU A 33 -5.70 -12.35 -8.00
N VAL A 34 -5.47 -12.76 -9.25
CA VAL A 34 -6.10 -12.13 -10.43
C VAL A 34 -7.62 -12.31 -10.40
N GLU A 35 -8.09 -13.51 -10.04
CA GLU A 35 -9.52 -13.80 -9.90
C GLU A 35 -10.17 -12.97 -8.78
N ASN A 36 -9.57 -12.93 -7.60
CA ASN A 36 -10.03 -12.07 -6.50
C ASN A 36 -10.06 -10.61 -6.92
N PHE A 37 -9.05 -10.14 -7.65
CA PHE A 37 -9.03 -8.77 -8.13
C PHE A 37 -10.21 -8.50 -9.07
N LYS A 38 -10.56 -9.39 -10.02
CA LYS A 38 -11.73 -9.22 -10.89
C LYS A 38 -13.00 -9.02 -10.06
N VAL A 39 -13.25 -9.93 -9.13
CA VAL A 39 -14.44 -9.91 -8.26
C VAL A 39 -14.53 -8.62 -7.45
N GLN A 40 -13.47 -8.23 -6.78
CA GLN A 40 -13.47 -7.04 -5.93
C GLN A 40 -13.53 -5.74 -6.73
N PHE A 41 -12.86 -5.70 -7.89
CA PHE A 41 -12.89 -4.55 -8.78
C PHE A 41 -14.29 -4.30 -9.37
N GLU A 42 -15.01 -5.36 -9.76
CA GLU A 42 -16.41 -5.28 -10.20
C GLU A 42 -17.32 -4.82 -9.06
N ALA A 43 -17.17 -5.41 -7.86
CA ALA A 43 -17.94 -5.04 -6.68
C ALA A 43 -17.73 -3.56 -6.30
N PHE A 44 -16.48 -3.09 -6.31
CA PHE A 44 -16.15 -1.69 -6.04
C PHE A 44 -16.73 -0.71 -7.08
N ASN A 45 -16.79 -1.11 -8.34
CA ASN A 45 -17.32 -0.29 -9.43
C ASN A 45 -18.79 -0.62 -9.78
N ALA A 46 -19.51 -1.40 -8.97
CA ALA A 46 -20.85 -1.88 -9.28
C ALA A 46 -21.86 -0.76 -9.63
N SER A 47 -21.73 0.42 -8.98
CA SER A 47 -22.57 1.59 -9.28
C SER A 47 -22.33 2.21 -10.65
N LYS A 48 -21.24 1.85 -11.32
CA LYS A 48 -20.83 2.36 -12.64
C LYS A 48 -20.99 1.31 -13.73
N LEU A 49 -21.09 0.05 -13.34
CA LEU A 49 -21.25 -1.09 -14.25
C LEU A 49 -22.73 -1.50 -14.27
N ASP A 50 -23.38 -1.37 -15.40
CA ASP A 50 -24.76 -1.83 -15.63
C ASP A 50 -24.85 -3.37 -15.70
N LYS A 51 -23.77 -4.02 -16.07
CA LYS A 51 -23.60 -5.49 -16.16
C LYS A 51 -22.14 -5.87 -15.89
N PRO A 52 -21.86 -7.10 -15.44
CA PRO A 52 -20.50 -7.59 -15.22
C PRO A 52 -19.59 -7.39 -16.42
N LEU A 53 -18.28 -7.36 -16.19
CA LEU A 53 -17.28 -7.31 -17.26
C LEU A 53 -17.27 -8.62 -18.04
N THR A 54 -17.23 -8.52 -19.38
CA THR A 54 -16.95 -9.72 -20.19
C THR A 54 -15.48 -10.13 -20.05
N ASP A 55 -15.14 -11.35 -20.42
CA ASP A 55 -13.75 -11.81 -20.35
C ASP A 55 -12.83 -10.97 -21.23
N LYS A 56 -13.31 -10.54 -22.41
CA LYS A 56 -12.54 -9.64 -23.28
C LYS A 56 -12.31 -8.26 -22.67
N GLU A 57 -13.31 -7.70 -21.98
CA GLU A 57 -13.19 -6.42 -21.28
C GLU A 57 -12.21 -6.55 -20.13
N TRP A 58 -12.27 -7.66 -19.39
CA TRP A 58 -11.33 -7.95 -18.33
C TRP A 58 -9.89 -8.10 -18.84
N GLU A 59 -9.67 -8.85 -19.91
CA GLU A 59 -8.36 -8.96 -20.55
C GLU A 59 -7.81 -7.60 -21.00
N ARG A 60 -8.65 -6.69 -21.54
CA ARG A 60 -8.23 -5.33 -21.88
C ARG A 60 -7.76 -4.56 -20.65
N ILE A 61 -8.48 -4.66 -19.53
CA ILE A 61 -8.08 -4.04 -18.26
C ILE A 61 -6.73 -4.57 -17.82
N LEU A 62 -6.55 -5.89 -17.78
CA LEU A 62 -5.28 -6.50 -17.39
C LEU A 62 -4.14 -6.09 -18.32
N ASN A 63 -4.33 -6.07 -19.63
CA ASN A 63 -3.31 -5.67 -20.60
C ASN A 63 -2.86 -4.22 -20.44
N LEU A 64 -3.75 -3.32 -20.02
CA LEU A 64 -3.42 -1.94 -19.73
C LEU A 64 -2.67 -1.79 -18.39
N MET A 65 -2.92 -2.66 -17.43
CA MET A 65 -2.30 -2.63 -16.11
C MET A 65 -0.95 -3.34 -16.09
N LEU A 66 -0.84 -4.49 -16.74
CA LEU A 66 0.34 -5.35 -16.65
C LEU A 66 1.51 -4.83 -17.49
N GLY A 67 2.73 -5.30 -17.16
CA GLY A 67 3.96 -4.92 -17.87
C GLY A 67 4.42 -3.48 -17.65
N LYS A 68 3.92 -2.81 -16.62
CA LYS A 68 4.27 -1.43 -16.27
C LYS A 68 5.33 -1.40 -15.19
N SER A 69 6.11 -0.30 -15.13
CA SER A 69 6.99 -0.01 -14.00
C SER A 69 6.17 0.31 -12.74
N VAL A 70 6.82 0.27 -11.56
CA VAL A 70 6.18 0.67 -10.29
C VAL A 70 5.63 2.09 -10.38
N PHE A 71 6.38 3.02 -10.97
CA PHE A 71 5.93 4.40 -11.16
C PHE A 71 4.70 4.50 -12.06
N GLN A 72 4.69 3.78 -13.19
CA GLN A 72 3.54 3.76 -14.11
C GLN A 72 2.32 3.12 -13.46
N SER A 73 2.48 2.02 -12.73
CA SER A 73 1.40 1.37 -11.96
C SER A 73 0.81 2.33 -10.91
N ALA A 74 1.66 3.06 -10.19
CA ALA A 74 1.23 4.07 -9.23
C ALA A 74 0.46 5.22 -9.88
N LYS A 75 0.80 5.59 -11.12
CA LYS A 75 0.09 6.61 -11.90
C LYS A 75 -1.29 6.10 -12.33
N ILE A 76 -1.37 4.88 -12.88
CA ILE A 76 -2.63 4.23 -13.28
C ILE A 76 -3.62 4.20 -12.11
N LEU A 77 -3.19 3.87 -10.90
CA LEU A 77 -4.04 3.82 -9.72
C LEU A 77 -4.75 5.15 -9.41
N ARG A 78 -4.17 6.28 -9.81
CA ARG A 78 -4.67 7.63 -9.49
C ARG A 78 -5.44 8.29 -10.61
N ASP A 79 -5.37 7.70 -11.81
CA ASP A 79 -6.10 8.17 -12.96
C ASP A 79 -7.48 7.47 -13.04
N LYS A 80 -8.44 8.13 -13.69
CA LYS A 80 -9.69 7.49 -14.07
C LYS A 80 -9.42 6.56 -15.24
N PHE A 81 -9.77 5.30 -15.07
CA PHE A 81 -9.67 4.31 -16.12
C PHE A 81 -10.91 4.36 -17.02
N VAL A 82 -10.72 4.58 -18.31
CA VAL A 82 -11.81 4.58 -19.28
C VAL A 82 -11.86 3.23 -19.99
N LEU A 83 -12.92 2.48 -19.75
CA LEU A 83 -13.21 1.24 -20.47
C LEU A 83 -14.23 1.50 -21.55
N GLU A 84 -13.90 1.14 -22.78
CA GLU A 84 -14.88 1.03 -23.88
C GLU A 84 -15.47 -0.38 -23.85
N ARG A 85 -16.79 -0.45 -23.61
CA ARG A 85 -17.55 -1.69 -23.54
C ARG A 85 -17.70 -2.32 -24.94
N GLU A 86 -18.07 -3.60 -24.99
CA GLU A 86 -18.33 -4.30 -26.28
C GLU A 86 -19.47 -3.70 -27.06
N ASP A 87 -20.42 -3.01 -26.43
CA ASP A 87 -21.51 -2.27 -27.08
C ASP A 87 -21.15 -0.85 -27.52
N GLY A 88 -19.86 -0.45 -27.36
CA GLY A 88 -19.37 0.88 -27.71
C GLY A 88 -19.58 1.95 -26.64
N SER A 89 -20.26 1.65 -25.54
CA SER A 89 -20.41 2.58 -24.41
C SER A 89 -19.08 2.78 -23.67
N LYS A 90 -18.92 3.91 -22.99
CA LYS A 90 -17.71 4.22 -22.19
C LYS A 90 -18.06 4.30 -20.73
N VAL A 91 -17.29 3.56 -19.92
CA VAL A 91 -17.42 3.53 -18.45
C VAL A 91 -16.14 4.04 -17.80
N TYR A 92 -16.28 4.89 -16.79
CA TYR A 92 -15.17 5.47 -16.03
C TYR A 92 -14.98 4.72 -14.73
N LEU A 93 -14.03 3.81 -14.70
CA LEU A 93 -13.73 2.97 -13.55
C LEU A 93 -12.64 3.61 -12.67
N SER A 94 -12.59 3.20 -11.42
CA SER A 94 -11.58 3.64 -10.45
C SER A 94 -11.02 2.43 -9.71
N PHE A 95 -9.81 2.54 -9.19
CA PHE A 95 -9.16 1.47 -8.44
C PHE A 95 -9.37 1.59 -6.93
N PHE A 96 -9.57 2.80 -6.43
CA PHE A 96 -9.94 3.08 -5.04
C PHE A 96 -10.64 4.45 -4.92
N ASP A 97 -11.30 4.67 -3.79
CA ASP A 97 -11.92 5.95 -3.42
C ASP A 97 -11.15 6.57 -2.25
N SER A 98 -11.13 7.90 -2.15
CA SER A 98 -10.55 8.63 -1.01
C SER A 98 -11.36 8.48 0.27
N ASP A 99 -12.64 8.13 0.17
CA ASP A 99 -13.48 7.74 1.29
C ASP A 99 -13.24 6.25 1.60
N HIS A 100 -12.63 5.97 2.76
CA HIS A 100 -12.28 4.60 3.13
C HIS A 100 -13.49 3.67 3.24
N THR A 101 -14.70 4.21 3.55
CA THR A 101 -15.91 3.40 3.71
C THR A 101 -16.41 2.78 2.41
N LYS A 102 -15.97 3.31 1.28
CA LYS A 102 -16.32 2.81 -0.06
C LYS A 102 -15.36 1.75 -0.59
N ASN A 103 -14.25 1.50 0.11
CA ASN A 103 -13.26 0.53 -0.31
C ASN A 103 -13.43 -0.80 0.42
N ILE A 104 -13.04 -1.87 -0.26
CA ILE A 104 -12.99 -3.22 0.27
C ILE A 104 -11.55 -3.49 0.72
N PHE A 105 -11.38 -3.84 2.00
CA PHE A 105 -10.06 -4.11 2.58
C PHE A 105 -9.92 -5.59 2.89
N GLN A 106 -8.91 -6.21 2.32
CA GLN A 106 -8.63 -7.62 2.50
C GLN A 106 -7.18 -7.84 2.95
N VAL A 107 -6.94 -8.92 3.67
CA VAL A 107 -5.61 -9.40 4.01
C VAL A 107 -5.48 -10.87 3.66
N THR A 108 -4.39 -11.21 3.02
CA THR A 108 -3.98 -12.60 2.74
C THR A 108 -2.55 -12.82 3.22
N HIS A 109 -2.19 -14.07 3.42
CA HIS A 109 -0.86 -14.45 3.87
C HIS A 109 -0.37 -15.71 3.18
N GLN A 110 0.95 -15.92 3.20
CA GLN A 110 1.62 -17.10 2.68
C GLN A 110 1.27 -17.40 1.20
N THR A 111 1.00 -16.33 0.41
CA THR A 111 0.76 -16.46 -1.02
C THR A 111 2.01 -16.93 -1.74
N THR A 112 1.90 -18.03 -2.48
CA THR A 112 3.00 -18.58 -3.27
C THR A 112 3.03 -17.93 -4.65
N VAL A 113 4.17 -17.37 -5.03
CA VAL A 113 4.38 -16.78 -6.36
C VAL A 113 5.54 -17.48 -7.04
N VAL A 114 5.27 -18.01 -8.22
CA VAL A 114 6.25 -18.67 -9.06
C VAL A 114 6.80 -17.66 -10.06
N GLY A 115 8.09 -17.33 -9.92
CA GLY A 115 8.85 -16.49 -10.83
C GLY A 115 10.14 -17.21 -11.21
N LYS A 116 11.27 -16.48 -11.24
CA LYS A 116 12.58 -17.13 -11.36
C LYS A 116 12.84 -18.13 -10.22
N TYR A 117 12.26 -17.86 -9.05
CA TYR A 117 12.25 -18.74 -7.88
C TYR A 117 10.82 -18.82 -7.37
N VAL A 118 10.52 -19.90 -6.63
CA VAL A 118 9.27 -20.01 -5.87
C VAL A 118 9.46 -19.21 -4.59
N ASN A 119 8.64 -18.20 -4.40
CA ASN A 119 8.64 -17.37 -3.20
C ASN A 119 7.29 -17.42 -2.51
N ARG A 120 7.30 -17.26 -1.22
CA ARG A 120 6.11 -17.19 -0.39
C ARG A 120 6.13 -15.88 0.38
N TYR A 121 5.12 -15.04 0.12
CA TYR A 121 5.00 -13.73 0.72
C TYR A 121 4.29 -13.81 2.06
N ASP A 122 4.84 -13.16 3.09
CA ASP A 122 4.33 -13.28 4.45
C ASP A 122 2.89 -12.74 4.54
N VAL A 123 2.69 -11.43 4.41
CA VAL A 123 1.35 -10.84 4.45
C VAL A 123 1.18 -9.79 3.37
N THR A 124 0.09 -9.89 2.62
CA THR A 124 -0.29 -8.91 1.59
C THR A 124 -1.63 -8.28 1.96
N ILE A 125 -1.68 -6.96 1.97
CA ILE A 125 -2.90 -6.19 2.17
C ILE A 125 -3.41 -5.70 0.82
N LEU A 126 -4.68 -5.99 0.55
CA LEU A 126 -5.35 -5.63 -0.68
C LEU A 126 -6.40 -4.56 -0.43
N VAL A 127 -6.53 -3.65 -1.38
CA VAL A 127 -7.64 -2.69 -1.43
C VAL A 127 -8.35 -2.90 -2.76
N ASN A 128 -9.66 -3.17 -2.71
CA ASN A 128 -10.48 -3.52 -3.87
C ASN A 128 -9.86 -4.65 -4.71
N GLY A 129 -9.26 -5.65 -4.04
CA GLY A 129 -8.61 -6.79 -4.65
C GLY A 129 -7.18 -6.57 -5.15
N LEU A 130 -6.67 -5.32 -5.20
CA LEU A 130 -5.29 -5.02 -5.62
C LEU A 130 -4.30 -5.10 -4.46
N PRO A 131 -3.14 -5.76 -4.63
CA PRO A 131 -2.08 -5.80 -3.63
C PRO A 131 -1.38 -4.43 -3.57
N LEU A 132 -1.73 -3.62 -2.58
CA LEU A 132 -1.18 -2.27 -2.44
C LEU A 132 -0.13 -2.15 -1.34
N ILE A 133 -0.10 -3.08 -0.37
CA ILE A 133 0.87 -3.08 0.72
C ILE A 133 1.38 -4.50 0.92
N GLN A 134 2.68 -4.63 0.99
CA GLN A 134 3.36 -5.89 1.33
C GLN A 134 4.04 -5.75 2.67
N VAL A 135 3.82 -6.73 3.53
CA VAL A 135 4.44 -6.80 4.86
C VAL A 135 5.38 -8.01 4.89
N GLU A 136 6.61 -7.77 5.32
CA GLU A 136 7.62 -8.80 5.50
C GLU A 136 7.97 -8.89 6.98
N LEU A 137 7.84 -10.09 7.53
CA LEU A 137 8.01 -10.37 8.95
C LEU A 137 9.29 -11.16 9.18
N LYS A 138 9.93 -10.87 10.30
CA LYS A 138 11.03 -11.66 10.85
C LYS A 138 10.75 -11.96 12.30
N ARG A 139 11.24 -13.08 12.79
CA ARG A 139 11.14 -13.41 14.20
C ARG A 139 11.92 -12.41 15.05
N ARG A 140 11.47 -12.26 16.28
CA ARG A 140 12.15 -11.43 17.27
C ARG A 140 13.63 -11.82 17.42
N GLY A 141 14.50 -10.81 17.50
CA GLY A 141 15.95 -11.00 17.61
C GLY A 141 16.70 -11.02 16.27
N ILE A 142 15.99 -11.08 15.15
CA ILE A 142 16.57 -10.90 13.81
C ILE A 142 16.64 -9.40 13.48
N ASP A 143 17.75 -8.97 12.89
CA ASP A 143 17.89 -7.58 12.42
C ASP A 143 16.85 -7.28 11.33
N ILE A 144 16.13 -6.20 11.49
CA ILE A 144 15.10 -5.75 10.52
C ILE A 144 15.66 -5.55 9.10
N ARG A 145 16.97 -5.32 8.95
CA ARG A 145 17.64 -5.24 7.65
C ARG A 145 17.52 -6.52 6.83
N GLU A 146 17.37 -7.68 7.47
CA GLU A 146 17.13 -8.94 6.75
C GLU A 146 15.78 -8.94 6.02
N ALA A 147 14.74 -8.35 6.62
CA ALA A 147 13.45 -8.16 5.95
C ALA A 147 13.56 -7.24 4.73
N VAL A 148 14.34 -6.14 4.82
CA VAL A 148 14.63 -5.29 3.64
C VAL A 148 15.30 -6.09 2.54
N ASN A 149 16.34 -6.87 2.87
CA ASN A 149 17.07 -7.67 1.90
C ASN A 149 16.16 -8.73 1.23
N GLN A 150 15.20 -9.28 1.97
CA GLN A 150 14.22 -10.21 1.43
C GLN A 150 13.26 -9.53 0.46
N VAL A 151 12.70 -8.36 0.81
CA VAL A 151 11.89 -7.55 -0.10
C VAL A 151 12.66 -7.21 -1.38
N MET A 152 13.94 -6.84 -1.27
CA MET A 152 14.77 -6.53 -2.44
C MET A 152 14.98 -7.75 -3.35
N ARG A 153 15.16 -8.94 -2.79
CA ARG A 153 15.25 -10.19 -3.57
C ARG A 153 13.92 -10.47 -4.30
N TYR A 154 12.78 -10.31 -3.62
CA TYR A 154 11.46 -10.50 -4.22
C TYR A 154 11.21 -9.52 -5.35
N LYS A 155 11.54 -8.24 -5.17
CA LYS A 155 11.43 -7.22 -6.22
C LYS A 155 12.22 -7.58 -7.47
N LYS A 156 13.42 -8.11 -7.31
CA LYS A 156 14.31 -8.45 -8.43
C LYS A 156 13.84 -9.69 -9.21
N HIS A 157 13.13 -10.62 -8.55
CA HIS A 157 12.94 -11.95 -9.09
C HIS A 157 11.48 -12.44 -9.15
N SER A 158 10.55 -11.83 -8.42
CA SER A 158 9.23 -12.42 -8.19
C SER A 158 8.06 -11.43 -8.22
N TYR A 159 8.27 -10.15 -7.91
CA TYR A 159 7.20 -9.16 -8.02
C TYR A 159 6.94 -8.83 -9.48
N ASN A 160 6.00 -9.56 -10.07
CA ASN A 160 5.53 -9.38 -11.43
C ASN A 160 4.01 -9.14 -11.44
N GLY A 161 3.49 -8.71 -12.56
CA GLY A 161 2.05 -8.56 -12.76
C GLY A 161 1.44 -7.57 -11.77
N LEU A 162 0.40 -8.00 -11.03
CA LEU A 162 -0.32 -7.17 -10.07
C LEU A 162 0.56 -6.72 -8.88
N TYR A 163 1.63 -7.42 -8.56
CA TYR A 163 2.55 -7.00 -7.48
C TYR A 163 3.35 -5.73 -7.80
N HIS A 164 3.38 -5.28 -9.05
CA HIS A 164 3.90 -3.94 -9.40
C HIS A 164 3.03 -2.80 -8.85
N PHE A 165 1.80 -3.09 -8.45
CA PHE A 165 0.88 -2.13 -7.82
C PHE A 165 1.13 -1.93 -6.32
N ILE A 166 1.98 -2.72 -5.69
CA ILE A 166 2.41 -2.46 -4.31
C ILE A 166 2.97 -1.04 -4.23
N GLN A 167 2.39 -0.23 -3.34
CA GLN A 167 2.80 1.15 -3.10
C GLN A 167 3.72 1.27 -1.89
N ILE A 168 3.45 0.49 -0.85
CA ILE A 168 4.13 0.56 0.43
C ILE A 168 4.60 -0.82 0.84
N PHE A 169 5.86 -0.89 1.27
CA PHE A 169 6.40 -2.02 2.01
C PHE A 169 6.43 -1.72 3.49
N ILE A 170 6.10 -2.71 4.29
CA ILE A 170 6.24 -2.71 5.75
C ILE A 170 7.15 -3.87 6.11
N ILE A 171 8.11 -3.61 6.98
CA ILE A 171 9.04 -4.60 7.50
C ILE A 171 8.98 -4.61 9.02
N SER A 172 8.95 -5.78 9.63
CA SER A 172 8.90 -5.89 11.08
C SER A 172 9.57 -7.15 11.62
N ASN A 173 10.16 -7.05 12.80
CA ASN A 173 10.57 -8.19 13.62
C ASN A 173 9.77 -8.29 14.94
N GLY A 174 8.60 -7.64 14.96
CA GLY A 174 7.72 -7.54 16.12
C GLY A 174 8.11 -6.43 17.10
N VAL A 175 9.37 -6.04 17.16
CA VAL A 175 9.91 -4.99 18.05
C VAL A 175 10.13 -3.70 17.29
N ASP A 176 10.76 -3.80 16.12
CA ASP A 176 10.97 -2.69 15.20
C ASP A 176 10.10 -2.89 13.97
N THR A 177 9.36 -1.84 13.61
CA THR A 177 8.51 -1.80 12.41
C THR A 177 8.77 -0.54 11.63
N LYS A 178 9.04 -0.68 10.35
CA LYS A 178 9.32 0.44 9.45
C LYS A 178 8.54 0.29 8.16
N TYR A 179 8.33 1.40 7.47
CA TYR A 179 7.68 1.42 6.16
C TYR A 179 8.49 2.24 5.15
N PHE A 180 8.27 1.95 3.87
CA PHE A 180 8.89 2.66 2.76
C PHE A 180 8.08 2.51 1.48
N ALA A 181 8.25 3.43 0.54
CA ALA A 181 7.61 3.37 -0.77
C ALA A 181 8.27 2.31 -1.65
N ASN A 182 7.47 1.68 -2.52
CA ASN A 182 8.01 0.85 -3.59
C ASN A 182 8.72 1.73 -4.64
N SER A 183 9.72 1.17 -5.31
CA SER A 183 10.49 1.86 -6.36
C SER A 183 11.13 0.84 -7.29
N ASP A 184 11.27 1.15 -8.57
CA ASP A 184 12.05 0.33 -9.51
C ASP A 184 13.56 0.41 -9.25
N ARG A 185 14.00 1.44 -8.50
CA ARG A 185 15.41 1.60 -8.11
C ARG A 185 15.76 0.74 -6.90
N GLU A 186 17.04 0.53 -6.71
CA GLU A 186 17.56 -0.11 -5.50
C GLU A 186 17.21 0.74 -4.27
N MET A 187 16.71 0.07 -3.24
CA MET A 187 16.30 0.75 -2.02
C MET A 187 17.48 0.93 -1.06
N LEU A 188 17.62 2.13 -0.55
CA LEU A 188 18.55 2.40 0.54
C LEU A 188 17.84 2.15 1.89
N HIS A 189 18.48 1.43 2.80
CA HIS A 189 17.97 1.18 4.17
C HIS A 189 17.59 2.47 4.92
N SER A 190 18.24 3.59 4.60
CA SER A 190 17.95 4.91 5.17
C SER A 190 16.59 5.48 4.75
N LEU A 191 15.93 4.90 3.74
CA LEU A 191 14.61 5.31 3.27
C LEU A 191 13.47 4.53 3.95
N ALA A 192 13.77 3.62 4.87
CA ALA A 192 12.78 2.97 5.71
C ALA A 192 12.59 3.77 7.01
N PHE A 193 11.36 4.24 7.24
CA PHE A 193 11.01 5.14 8.34
C PHE A 193 10.19 4.42 9.40
N PHE A 194 10.39 4.80 10.67
CA PHE A 194 9.43 4.50 11.72
C PHE A 194 8.22 5.42 11.57
N TRP A 195 7.03 4.90 11.84
CA TRP A 195 5.88 5.76 12.09
C TRP A 195 5.98 6.35 13.49
N THR A 196 5.43 7.53 13.69
CA THR A 196 5.37 8.19 15.00
C THR A 196 3.93 8.60 15.30
N ASP A 197 3.65 8.87 16.56
CA ASP A 197 2.46 9.63 16.93
C ASP A 197 2.65 11.14 16.65
N PHE A 198 1.65 11.93 17.05
CA PHE A 198 1.66 13.36 16.87
C PHE A 198 2.79 14.07 17.65
N ASP A 199 3.22 13.51 18.77
CA ASP A 199 4.31 14.03 19.62
C ASP A 199 5.70 13.55 19.18
N ASN A 200 5.80 12.94 17.99
CA ASN A 200 7.01 12.31 17.43
C ASN A 200 7.54 11.11 18.22
N VAL A 201 6.74 10.49 19.06
CA VAL A 201 7.10 9.24 19.71
C VAL A 201 7.01 8.08 18.71
N ARG A 202 8.07 7.33 18.55
CA ARG A 202 8.12 6.21 17.57
C ARG A 202 7.22 5.06 18.00
N LEU A 203 6.37 4.62 17.10
CA LEU A 203 5.58 3.40 17.24
C LEU A 203 6.40 2.24 16.63
N THR A 204 7.27 1.66 17.45
CA THR A 204 8.23 0.67 16.96
C THR A 204 7.64 -0.73 16.88
N ASN A 205 6.85 -1.16 17.86
CA ASN A 205 6.29 -2.51 17.84
C ASN A 205 5.18 -2.65 16.78
N LEU A 206 5.05 -3.85 16.23
CA LEU A 206 4.13 -4.15 15.14
C LEU A 206 2.66 -3.87 15.49
N LYS A 207 2.26 -4.13 16.73
CA LYS A 207 0.88 -3.94 17.18
C LYS A 207 0.48 -2.46 17.17
N ASP A 208 1.26 -1.59 17.82
CA ASP A 208 0.95 -0.16 17.92
C ASP A 208 1.08 0.52 16.55
N PHE A 209 2.11 0.11 15.77
CA PHE A 209 2.25 0.52 14.39
C PHE A 209 1.00 0.16 13.58
N SER A 210 0.51 -1.08 13.66
CA SER A 210 -0.64 -1.53 12.86
C SER A 210 -1.92 -0.79 13.25
N ILE A 211 -2.14 -0.52 14.53
CA ILE A 211 -3.31 0.26 15.00
C ILE A 211 -3.30 1.67 14.41
N ALA A 212 -2.15 2.33 14.39
CA ALA A 212 -2.05 3.70 13.92
C ALA A 212 -1.93 3.80 12.40
N PHE A 213 -1.01 3.03 11.79
CA PHE A 213 -0.66 3.17 10.38
C PHE A 213 -1.63 2.43 9.45
N LEU A 214 -2.13 1.26 9.87
CA LEU A 214 -3.03 0.42 9.08
C LEU A 214 -4.51 0.61 9.43
N ALA A 215 -4.88 1.63 10.21
CA ALA A 215 -6.28 2.06 10.29
C ALA A 215 -6.79 2.38 8.86
N ARG A 216 -7.97 1.86 8.49
CA ARG A 216 -8.47 1.93 7.11
C ARG A 216 -8.57 3.34 6.54
N ASP A 217 -8.98 4.31 7.36
CA ASP A 217 -9.01 5.72 6.97
C ASP A 217 -7.61 6.30 6.78
N HIS A 218 -6.67 5.93 7.65
CA HIS A 218 -5.29 6.39 7.56
C HIS A 218 -4.58 5.81 6.33
N ILE A 219 -4.71 4.50 6.08
CA ILE A 219 -4.03 3.89 4.94
C ILE A 219 -4.55 4.41 3.59
N ILE A 220 -5.85 4.71 3.47
CA ILE A 220 -6.38 5.35 2.27
C ILE A 220 -5.80 6.76 2.10
N LYS A 221 -5.68 7.54 3.18
CA LYS A 221 -4.99 8.85 3.12
C LYS A 221 -3.53 8.69 2.68
N MET A 222 -2.82 7.69 3.21
CA MET A 222 -1.45 7.41 2.78
C MET A 222 -1.39 7.14 1.28
N LEU A 223 -2.24 6.25 0.77
CA LEU A 223 -2.27 5.85 -0.64
C LEU A 223 -2.71 6.98 -1.58
N THR A 224 -3.68 7.80 -1.17
CA THR A 224 -4.28 8.83 -2.04
C THR A 224 -3.62 10.21 -1.93
N ARG A 225 -3.20 10.59 -0.72
CA ARG A 225 -2.69 11.94 -0.43
C ARG A 225 -1.19 11.98 -0.17
N TYR A 226 -0.65 11.02 0.59
CA TYR A 226 0.72 11.09 1.14
C TYR A 226 1.75 10.25 0.38
N MET A 227 1.32 9.54 -0.68
CA MET A 227 2.22 9.07 -1.72
C MET A 227 2.50 10.22 -2.71
N ILE A 228 3.75 10.34 -3.12
CA ILE A 228 4.23 11.39 -4.04
C ILE A 228 4.81 10.73 -5.27
N LEU A 229 4.31 11.12 -6.44
CA LEU A 229 4.87 10.72 -7.73
C LEU A 229 5.84 11.82 -8.19
N ASN A 230 7.13 11.52 -8.14
CA ASN A 230 8.15 12.38 -8.73
C ASN A 230 8.29 12.02 -10.21
N ASP A 231 7.70 12.84 -11.08
CA ASP A 231 7.66 12.57 -12.52
C ASP A 231 9.03 12.77 -13.19
N THR A 232 9.86 13.64 -12.64
CA THR A 232 11.23 13.87 -13.14
C THR A 232 12.10 12.62 -12.98
N ASP A 233 12.12 12.07 -11.79
CA ASP A 233 12.95 10.91 -11.46
C ASP A 233 12.25 9.56 -11.67
N LYS A 234 10.96 9.57 -12.02
CA LYS A 234 10.08 8.39 -12.11
C LYS A 234 10.10 7.58 -10.81
N LEU A 235 10.00 8.29 -9.69
CA LEU A 235 10.04 7.71 -8.34
C LEU A 235 8.70 7.86 -7.64
N LEU A 236 8.33 6.79 -6.93
CA LEU A 236 7.28 6.82 -5.93
C LEU A 236 7.93 7.07 -4.56
N MET A 237 7.41 8.03 -3.82
CA MET A 237 7.87 8.36 -2.47
C MET A 237 6.69 8.36 -1.50
N VAL A 238 6.97 8.07 -0.24
CA VAL A 238 6.00 8.16 0.85
C VAL A 238 6.42 9.23 1.85
N MET A 239 5.48 10.04 2.30
CA MET A 239 5.74 11.10 3.29
C MET A 239 6.12 10.50 4.65
N ARG A 240 6.98 11.22 5.37
CA ARG A 240 7.36 10.91 6.76
C ARG A 240 6.27 11.39 7.73
N PRO A 241 6.16 10.82 8.94
CA PRO A 241 5.09 11.15 9.88
C PRO A 241 4.95 12.66 10.13
N TYR A 242 6.04 13.33 10.50
CA TYR A 242 6.01 14.77 10.78
C TYR A 242 5.57 15.63 9.58
N GLN A 243 5.81 15.17 8.34
CA GLN A 243 5.32 15.85 7.14
C GLN A 243 3.82 15.67 6.99
N VAL A 244 3.30 14.46 7.24
CA VAL A 244 1.86 14.17 7.23
C VAL A 244 1.15 15.02 8.26
N TYR A 245 1.60 15.02 9.50
CA TYR A 245 1.00 15.86 10.57
C TYR A 245 1.06 17.35 10.27
N ALA A 246 2.15 17.82 9.68
CA ALA A 246 2.27 19.21 9.27
C ALA A 246 1.25 19.59 8.18
N VAL A 247 1.07 18.73 7.16
CA VAL A 247 0.05 18.94 6.11
C VAL A 247 -1.35 18.95 6.72
N GLU A 248 -1.68 17.97 7.56
CA GLU A 248 -3.01 17.90 8.21
C GLU A 248 -3.28 19.12 9.07
N ALA A 249 -2.30 19.59 9.83
CA ALA A 249 -2.42 20.81 10.65
C ALA A 249 -2.63 22.06 9.79
N LEU A 250 -1.88 22.21 8.68
CA LEU A 250 -2.02 23.32 7.75
C LEU A 250 -3.39 23.33 7.06
N VAL A 251 -3.81 22.18 6.55
CA VAL A 251 -5.12 22.04 5.89
C VAL A 251 -6.25 22.34 6.88
N ARG A 252 -6.18 21.80 8.09
CA ARG A 252 -7.15 22.08 9.15
C ARG A 252 -7.22 23.57 9.48
N GLN A 253 -6.06 24.21 9.63
CA GLN A 253 -6.00 25.66 9.90
C GLN A 253 -6.63 26.48 8.77
N ALA A 254 -6.27 26.17 7.52
CA ALA A 254 -6.75 26.87 6.34
C ALA A 254 -8.26 26.69 6.09
N THR A 255 -8.80 25.51 6.46
CA THR A 255 -10.23 25.20 6.23
C THR A 255 -11.15 25.64 7.36
N LEU A 256 -10.66 25.67 8.60
CA LEU A 256 -11.49 25.94 9.77
C LEU A 256 -11.31 27.35 10.35
N THR A 257 -10.28 28.10 9.95
CA THR A 257 -10.00 29.42 10.49
C THR A 257 -9.48 30.35 9.40
N ASN A 258 -9.64 31.69 9.64
CA ASN A 258 -9.02 32.74 8.83
C ASN A 258 -7.73 33.26 9.48
N ARG A 259 -7.13 32.55 10.42
CA ARG A 259 -5.93 32.96 11.13
C ARG A 259 -4.68 32.50 10.39
N ASN A 260 -3.65 33.32 10.41
CA ASN A 260 -2.33 32.95 9.92
C ASN A 260 -1.79 31.74 10.68
N ALA A 261 -1.02 30.92 9.97
CA ALA A 261 -0.35 29.74 10.53
C ALA A 261 1.09 29.65 9.98
N TYR A 262 1.93 28.94 10.70
CA TYR A 262 3.26 28.59 10.25
C TYR A 262 3.63 27.19 10.73
N VAL A 263 4.51 26.55 9.99
CA VAL A 263 5.11 25.28 10.38
C VAL A 263 6.61 25.47 10.50
N TRP A 264 7.14 25.10 11.65
CA TRP A 264 8.57 25.21 11.92
C TRP A 264 9.26 23.88 11.53
N HIS A 265 9.93 23.90 10.41
CA HIS A 265 10.73 22.77 9.93
C HIS A 265 12.21 23.15 9.82
N THR A 266 13.09 22.24 10.23
CA THR A 266 14.54 22.38 10.05
C THR A 266 14.94 22.32 8.57
N THR A 267 16.17 22.71 8.25
CA THR A 267 16.75 22.54 6.91
C THR A 267 16.81 21.04 6.57
N GLY A 268 16.45 20.69 5.34
CA GLY A 268 16.43 19.30 4.90
C GLY A 268 15.21 18.47 5.33
N ALA A 269 14.27 19.04 6.09
CA ALA A 269 13.05 18.33 6.53
C ALA A 269 12.01 18.11 5.41
N GLY A 270 12.28 18.53 4.18
CA GLY A 270 11.36 18.35 3.05
C GLY A 270 10.20 19.34 3.03
N LYS A 271 10.43 20.60 3.42
CA LYS A 271 9.45 21.69 3.39
C LYS A 271 8.70 21.78 2.07
N THR A 272 9.42 21.66 0.94
CA THR A 272 8.83 21.66 -0.40
C THR A 272 7.79 20.58 -0.60
N LEU A 273 8.05 19.35 -0.11
CA LEU A 273 7.09 18.25 -0.20
C LEU A 273 5.86 18.52 0.68
N THR A 274 6.06 19.07 1.88
CA THR A 274 4.96 19.42 2.80
C THR A 274 4.07 20.52 2.21
N SER A 275 4.64 21.53 1.57
CA SER A 275 3.86 22.64 0.97
C SER A 275 3.20 22.27 -0.36
N PHE A 276 3.69 21.24 -1.04
CA PHE A 276 3.09 20.71 -2.28
C PHE A 276 1.80 19.93 -2.00
N LYS A 277 1.69 19.27 -0.85
CA LYS A 277 0.54 18.44 -0.44
C LYS A 277 -0.51 19.23 0.33
#